data_fe852670b80fff5d6f91efdc9ab9dbab
#
_entry.id   fe852670b80fff5d6f91efdc9ab9dbab
#
_cell.length_a   1.000
_cell.length_b   1.000
_cell.length_c   1.000
_cell.angle_alpha   90.00
_cell.angle_beta   90.00
_cell.angle_gamma   90.00
#
_symmetry.space_group_name_H-M   'P 1'
#
loop_
_entity.id
_entity.type
_entity.pdbx_description
1 polymer ?
#
loop_
_entity_poly.entity_id
_entity_poly.type
_entity_poly.pdbx_seq_one_letter_code
_entity_poly.pdbx_strand_id
1 'polypeptide(L)'
;RQTQRISCMPALRHLFTLCALALLAGCQTTSFKSAWYDTTYNGGVLKRVVVIASDGTVANSRVFEDIFVQKISAAGVQGVPGYATVPPDTRGAEGPFATAVAATGADAVLMVRLLRVDTKTQVSTTMMPGPMWGPWGGFYGGPGWYPATDVTQYDVATVESNLYDVKTKRLIWAATTDTINPSNVAKEAPNFADLLIAQFRARGLFPPAAAAK
;
A
#
# COMPACT_ATOMS: atom_id res chain seq x y z
N ARG A 1 35.50 37.08 -38.97
CA ARG A 1 34.13 36.57 -38.68
C ARG A 1 34.25 35.41 -37.69
N GLN A 2 34.04 35.71 -36.40
CA GLN A 2 34.02 34.71 -35.34
C GLN A 2 32.57 34.22 -35.18
N THR A 3 32.36 32.94 -35.41
CA THR A 3 31.10 32.26 -35.13
C THR A 3 31.07 31.85 -33.65
N GLN A 4 30.28 32.54 -32.83
CA GLN A 4 29.94 32.13 -31.46
C GLN A 4 29.06 30.87 -31.51
N ARG A 5 29.58 29.76 -31.02
CA ARG A 5 28.79 28.56 -30.78
C ARG A 5 28.06 28.75 -29.44
N ILE A 6 26.77 28.89 -29.52
CA ILE A 6 25.87 28.94 -28.34
C ILE A 6 25.83 27.58 -27.71
N SER A 7 26.53 27.42 -26.58
CA SER A 7 26.53 26.22 -25.75
C SER A 7 25.34 26.26 -24.77
N CYS A 8 24.14 25.91 -25.24
CA CYS A 8 22.90 25.96 -24.45
C CYS A 8 22.34 24.56 -24.14
N MET A 9 23.17 23.51 -24.07
CA MET A 9 22.70 22.13 -23.98
C MET A 9 22.72 21.42 -22.60
N PRO A 10 23.39 21.88 -21.52
CA PRO A 10 23.32 21.12 -20.27
C PRO A 10 22.03 21.34 -19.46
N ALA A 11 21.47 22.54 -19.46
CA ALA A 11 20.28 22.87 -18.66
C ALA A 11 19.01 22.13 -19.13
N LEU A 12 18.86 21.92 -20.43
CA LEU A 12 17.70 21.24 -21.01
C LEU A 12 17.71 19.72 -20.71
N ARG A 13 18.90 19.09 -20.62
CA ARG A 13 19.04 17.67 -20.22
C ARG A 13 18.64 17.45 -18.77
N HIS A 14 18.99 18.34 -17.85
CA HIS A 14 18.61 18.22 -16.44
C HIS A 14 17.12 18.47 -16.22
N LEU A 15 16.50 19.35 -16.99
CA LEU A 15 15.06 19.61 -16.94
C LEU A 15 14.25 18.38 -17.43
N PHE A 16 14.72 17.70 -18.49
CA PHE A 16 14.11 16.48 -19.01
C PHE A 16 14.25 15.31 -18.04
N THR A 17 15.39 15.18 -17.35
CA THR A 17 15.61 14.13 -16.35
C THR A 17 14.76 14.34 -15.10
N LEU A 18 14.58 15.59 -14.67
CA LEU A 18 13.72 15.94 -13.53
C LEU A 18 12.24 15.69 -13.85
N CYS A 19 11.79 15.98 -15.07
CA CYS A 19 10.41 15.74 -15.50
C CYS A 19 10.11 14.23 -15.68
N ALA A 20 11.08 13.44 -16.12
CA ALA A 20 10.94 11.98 -16.24
C ALA A 20 10.86 11.28 -14.88
N LEU A 21 11.54 11.80 -13.84
CA LEU A 21 11.41 11.26 -12.48
C LEU A 21 10.05 11.55 -11.84
N ALA A 22 9.39 12.65 -12.20
CA ALA A 22 8.07 13.03 -11.66
C ALA A 22 6.92 12.17 -12.20
N LEU A 23 7.10 11.46 -13.32
CA LEU A 23 6.08 10.62 -13.95
C LEU A 23 5.99 9.21 -13.36
N LEU A 24 6.85 8.86 -12.41
CA LEU A 24 6.84 7.55 -11.73
C LEU A 24 5.97 7.52 -10.45
N ALA A 25 5.18 8.54 -10.17
CA ALA A 25 4.13 8.48 -9.15
C ALA A 25 3.02 7.55 -9.64
N GLY A 26 3.26 6.24 -9.53
CA GLY A 26 2.26 5.21 -9.83
C GLY A 26 0.99 5.46 -9.00
N CYS A 27 -0.17 5.33 -9.62
CA CYS A 27 -1.45 5.38 -8.92
C CYS A 27 -1.44 4.34 -7.78
N GLN A 28 -1.32 4.80 -6.55
CA GLN A 28 -1.48 3.92 -5.39
C GLN A 28 -2.96 3.58 -5.27
N THR A 29 -3.29 2.31 -5.46
CA THR A 29 -4.65 1.78 -5.28
C THR A 29 -5.00 1.55 -3.81
N THR A 30 -3.98 1.54 -2.93
CA THR A 30 -4.11 1.30 -1.49
C THR A 30 -3.94 2.60 -0.70
N SER A 31 -4.86 2.86 0.22
CA SER A 31 -4.84 4.04 1.09
C SER A 31 -5.20 3.69 2.54
N PHE A 32 -4.71 4.50 3.49
CA PHE A 32 -5.10 4.36 4.90
C PHE A 32 -6.51 4.89 5.12
N LYS A 33 -7.35 4.08 5.76
CA LYS A 33 -8.64 4.49 6.29
C LYS A 33 -8.51 5.03 7.70
N SER A 34 -7.69 4.38 8.51
CA SER A 34 -7.35 4.79 9.87
C SER A 34 -5.95 4.27 10.22
N ALA A 35 -5.27 4.98 11.10
CA ALA A 35 -4.00 4.53 11.68
C ALA A 35 -3.86 5.05 13.10
N TRP A 36 -3.30 4.22 13.96
CA TRP A 36 -3.02 4.54 15.36
C TRP A 36 -1.59 4.12 15.71
N TYR A 37 -0.98 4.83 16.64
CA TYR A 37 0.36 4.56 17.16
C TYR A 37 0.42 4.84 18.66
N ASP A 38 1.05 3.93 19.41
CA ASP A 38 1.31 4.12 20.84
C ASP A 38 2.42 5.17 21.06
N THR A 39 2.01 6.38 21.42
CA THR A 39 2.93 7.50 21.68
C THR A 39 3.85 7.30 22.89
N THR A 40 3.56 6.30 23.73
CA THR A 40 4.37 5.94 24.89
C THR A 40 5.41 4.86 24.58
N TYR A 41 5.40 4.32 23.37
CA TYR A 41 6.37 3.32 22.95
C TYR A 41 7.77 3.91 22.82
N ASN A 42 8.72 3.32 23.53
CA ASN A 42 10.12 3.74 23.58
C ASN A 42 11.10 2.60 23.25
N GLY A 43 10.62 1.51 22.65
CA GLY A 43 11.43 0.33 22.31
C GLY A 43 12.49 0.53 21.21
N GLY A 44 12.48 1.69 20.55
CA GLY A 44 13.46 2.04 19.50
C GLY A 44 13.20 1.36 18.16
N VAL A 45 14.26 1.32 17.34
CA VAL A 45 14.21 0.73 15.99
C VAL A 45 14.16 -0.79 16.09
N LEU A 46 13.18 -1.39 15.42
CA LEU A 46 13.01 -2.84 15.35
C LEU A 46 14.12 -3.45 14.45
N LYS A 47 14.65 -4.58 14.86
CA LYS A 47 15.71 -5.31 14.12
C LYS A 47 15.18 -6.57 13.44
N ARG A 48 14.19 -7.22 14.05
CA ARG A 48 13.59 -8.46 13.54
C ARG A 48 12.08 -8.45 13.75
N VAL A 49 11.32 -8.73 12.69
CA VAL A 49 9.85 -8.71 12.69
C VAL A 49 9.33 -10.02 12.10
N VAL A 50 8.48 -10.71 12.85
CA VAL A 50 7.68 -11.83 12.32
C VAL A 50 6.48 -11.26 11.58
N VAL A 51 6.21 -11.75 10.38
CA VAL A 51 5.04 -11.36 9.58
C VAL A 51 4.06 -12.54 9.54
N ILE A 52 2.84 -12.29 9.94
CA ILE A 52 1.76 -13.28 9.94
C ILE A 52 0.59 -12.71 9.15
N ALA A 53 0.20 -13.38 8.09
CA ALA A 53 -0.94 -13.01 7.27
C ALA A 53 -2.10 -14.00 7.42
N SER A 54 -3.32 -13.49 7.30
CA SER A 54 -4.56 -14.25 7.26
C SER A 54 -5.51 -13.62 6.26
N ASP A 55 -5.60 -14.17 5.05
CA ASP A 55 -6.42 -13.66 3.95
C ASP A 55 -7.43 -14.68 3.41
N GLY A 56 -7.75 -15.71 4.19
CA GLY A 56 -8.71 -16.75 3.86
C GLY A 56 -8.11 -17.99 3.18
N THR A 57 -6.98 -17.90 2.46
CA THR A 57 -6.31 -19.06 1.87
C THR A 57 -4.86 -19.20 2.34
N VAL A 58 -4.43 -20.45 2.57
CA VAL A 58 -3.04 -20.74 3.01
C VAL A 58 -2.02 -20.29 1.96
N ALA A 59 -2.34 -20.45 0.69
CA ALA A 59 -1.43 -20.08 -0.40
C ALA A 59 -1.21 -18.58 -0.45
N ASN A 60 -2.27 -17.79 -0.41
CA ASN A 60 -2.18 -16.33 -0.45
C ASN A 60 -1.47 -15.76 0.78
N SER A 61 -1.77 -16.30 1.98
CA SER A 61 -1.08 -15.89 3.21
C SER A 61 0.43 -16.10 3.11
N ARG A 62 0.88 -17.24 2.58
CA ARG A 62 2.32 -17.50 2.37
C ARG A 62 2.96 -16.56 1.36
N VAL A 63 2.30 -16.36 0.21
CA VAL A 63 2.79 -15.41 -0.82
C VAL A 63 2.91 -14.00 -0.24
N PHE A 64 1.92 -13.58 0.55
CA PHE A 64 1.95 -12.28 1.22
C PHE A 64 3.11 -12.19 2.21
N GLU A 65 3.27 -13.17 3.09
CA GLU A 65 4.33 -13.20 4.09
C GLU A 65 5.71 -13.15 3.44
N ASP A 66 5.95 -13.93 2.36
CA ASP A 66 7.23 -13.95 1.63
C ASP A 66 7.56 -12.58 1.00
N ILE A 67 6.59 -11.95 0.33
CA ILE A 67 6.75 -10.63 -0.26
C ILE A 67 7.07 -9.59 0.82
N PHE A 68 6.30 -9.64 1.92
CA PHE A 68 6.48 -8.69 3.02
C PHE A 68 7.85 -8.84 3.68
N VAL A 69 8.28 -10.08 3.92
CA VAL A 69 9.61 -10.40 4.46
C VAL A 69 10.72 -9.87 3.55
N GLN A 70 10.60 -10.05 2.23
CA GLN A 70 11.54 -9.49 1.27
C GLN A 70 11.62 -7.96 1.35
N LYS A 71 10.48 -7.28 1.40
CA LYS A 71 10.38 -5.82 1.48
C LYS A 71 10.94 -5.27 2.80
N ILE A 72 10.60 -5.90 3.92
CA ILE A 72 11.14 -5.54 5.24
C ILE A 72 12.66 -5.72 5.27
N SER A 73 13.16 -6.82 4.70
CA SER A 73 14.61 -7.09 4.64
C SER A 73 15.34 -6.06 3.80
N ALA A 74 14.78 -5.65 2.67
CA ALA A 74 15.30 -4.56 1.85
C ALA A 74 15.24 -3.20 2.57
N ALA A 75 14.35 -3.05 3.54
CA ALA A 75 14.25 -1.86 4.39
C ALA A 75 15.24 -1.84 5.57
N GLY A 76 16.09 -2.87 5.72
CA GLY A 76 17.12 -2.96 6.76
C GLY A 76 16.64 -3.61 8.06
N VAL A 77 15.50 -4.30 8.07
CA VAL A 77 14.97 -5.04 9.21
C VAL A 77 14.83 -6.50 8.82
N GLN A 78 15.25 -7.42 9.66
CA GLN A 78 15.15 -8.85 9.36
C GLN A 78 13.68 -9.29 9.43
N GLY A 79 13.09 -9.63 8.28
CA GLY A 79 11.77 -10.25 8.21
C GLY A 79 11.84 -11.76 8.46
N VAL A 80 10.82 -12.30 9.13
CA VAL A 80 10.67 -13.74 9.39
C VAL A 80 9.24 -14.14 9.01
N PRO A 81 9.03 -15.11 8.09
CA PRO A 81 7.69 -15.52 7.71
C PRO A 81 7.07 -16.36 8.84
N GLY A 82 5.84 -16.01 9.22
CA GLY A 82 5.14 -16.66 10.31
C GLY A 82 4.77 -18.10 10.02
N TYR A 83 4.49 -18.45 8.76
CA TYR A 83 4.15 -19.82 8.39
C TYR A 83 5.29 -20.81 8.62
N ALA A 84 6.55 -20.35 8.57
CA ALA A 84 7.73 -21.20 8.75
C ALA A 84 8.16 -21.31 10.22
N THR A 85 7.72 -20.39 11.09
CA THR A 85 8.25 -20.27 12.47
C THR A 85 7.19 -20.38 13.55
N VAL A 86 5.93 -20.05 13.24
CA VAL A 86 4.81 -20.09 14.18
C VAL A 86 3.82 -21.15 13.74
N PRO A 87 3.76 -22.30 14.43
CA PRO A 87 2.88 -23.41 14.07
C PRO A 87 1.42 -22.97 14.00
N PRO A 88 0.64 -23.41 12.99
CA PRO A 88 -0.75 -22.99 12.81
C PRO A 88 -1.66 -23.31 13.99
N ASP A 89 -1.43 -24.41 14.66
CA ASP A 89 -2.18 -24.88 15.84
C ASP A 89 -1.98 -23.97 17.07
N THR A 90 -0.91 -23.18 17.11
CA THR A 90 -0.66 -22.22 18.19
C THR A 90 -1.41 -20.90 18.02
N ARG A 91 -1.88 -20.59 16.80
CA ARG A 91 -2.48 -19.27 16.46
C ARG A 91 -3.83 -18.99 17.16
N GLY A 92 -4.47 -20.01 17.74
CA GLY A 92 -5.70 -19.89 18.53
C GLY A 92 -5.50 -19.82 20.04
N ALA A 93 -4.27 -19.98 20.54
CA ALA A 93 -3.98 -20.06 21.96
C ALA A 93 -2.86 -19.05 22.34
N GLU A 94 -3.17 -18.07 23.20
CA GLU A 94 -2.27 -16.96 23.51
C GLU A 94 -0.88 -17.43 24.02
N GLY A 95 -0.84 -18.36 24.96
CA GLY A 95 0.40 -18.83 25.55
C GLY A 95 1.34 -19.53 24.55
N PRO A 96 0.89 -20.58 23.85
CA PRO A 96 1.67 -21.26 22.82
C PRO A 96 2.10 -20.32 21.68
N PHE A 97 1.22 -19.43 21.24
CA PHE A 97 1.53 -18.44 20.22
C PHE A 97 2.66 -17.49 20.66
N ALA A 98 2.52 -16.90 21.84
CA ALA A 98 3.53 -15.99 22.38
C ALA A 98 4.90 -16.69 22.55
N THR A 99 4.90 -17.96 22.97
CA THR A 99 6.12 -18.77 23.09
C THR A 99 6.77 -19.02 21.73
N ALA A 100 5.98 -19.39 20.71
CA ALA A 100 6.49 -19.63 19.36
C ALA A 100 7.06 -18.35 18.73
N VAL A 101 6.39 -17.21 18.90
CA VAL A 101 6.89 -15.91 18.44
C VAL A 101 8.18 -15.51 19.17
N ALA A 102 8.22 -15.65 20.51
CA ALA A 102 9.41 -15.33 21.30
C ALA A 102 10.63 -16.20 20.90
N ALA A 103 10.41 -17.48 20.58
CA ALA A 103 11.47 -18.38 20.11
C ALA A 103 12.13 -17.94 18.80
N THR A 104 11.47 -17.11 18.00
CA THR A 104 12.08 -16.53 16.78
C THR A 104 13.13 -15.47 17.08
N GLY A 105 13.19 -14.94 18.31
CA GLY A 105 14.01 -13.81 18.69
C GLY A 105 13.59 -12.49 18.04
N ALA A 106 12.35 -12.37 17.62
CA ALA A 106 11.82 -11.14 17.03
C ALA A 106 11.54 -10.07 18.08
N ASP A 107 11.70 -8.81 17.68
CA ASP A 107 11.34 -7.65 18.51
C ASP A 107 9.83 -7.37 18.42
N ALA A 108 9.24 -7.61 17.24
CA ALA A 108 7.83 -7.37 17.00
C ALA A 108 7.20 -8.45 16.11
N VAL A 109 5.88 -8.56 16.18
CA VAL A 109 5.06 -9.34 15.26
C VAL A 109 4.06 -8.43 14.54
N LEU A 110 4.09 -8.48 13.21
CA LEU A 110 3.12 -7.83 12.34
C LEU A 110 2.04 -8.84 11.95
N MET A 111 0.83 -8.59 12.37
CA MET A 111 -0.34 -9.38 12.00
C MET A 111 -1.16 -8.62 10.98
N VAL A 112 -1.39 -9.23 9.82
CA VAL A 112 -2.18 -8.66 8.72
C VAL A 112 -3.35 -9.56 8.42
N ARG A 113 -4.55 -8.99 8.40
CA ARG A 113 -5.79 -9.72 8.19
C ARG A 113 -6.67 -9.02 7.17
N LEU A 114 -7.10 -9.76 6.14
CA LEU A 114 -8.18 -9.32 5.27
C LEU A 114 -9.50 -9.37 6.08
N LEU A 115 -10.15 -8.23 6.25
CA LEU A 115 -11.41 -8.14 6.97
C LEU A 115 -12.59 -8.48 6.06
N ARG A 116 -12.62 -7.89 4.85
CA ARG A 116 -13.69 -8.07 3.88
C ARG A 116 -13.29 -7.56 2.50
N VAL A 117 -14.05 -7.99 1.50
CA VAL A 117 -14.06 -7.40 0.16
C VAL A 117 -15.48 -6.98 -0.13
N ASP A 118 -15.69 -5.69 -0.34
CA ASP A 118 -17.02 -5.10 -0.61
C ASP A 118 -17.06 -4.62 -2.07
N THR A 119 -18.08 -5.02 -2.82
CA THR A 119 -18.37 -4.45 -4.14
C THR A 119 -19.15 -3.14 -3.94
N LYS A 120 -18.61 -2.04 -4.44
CA LYS A 120 -19.24 -0.71 -4.39
C LYS A 120 -19.73 -0.31 -5.77
N THR A 121 -20.86 0.35 -5.80
CA THR A 121 -21.45 0.92 -7.01
C THR A 121 -21.34 2.43 -6.95
N GLN A 122 -20.72 3.01 -7.95
CA GLN A 122 -20.65 4.46 -8.14
C GLN A 122 -21.52 4.85 -9.32
N VAL A 123 -22.44 5.77 -9.07
CA VAL A 123 -23.28 6.36 -10.10
C VAL A 123 -22.76 7.77 -10.37
N SER A 124 -22.32 8.02 -11.59
CA SER A 124 -21.84 9.33 -12.06
C SER A 124 -22.77 9.83 -13.14
N THR A 125 -23.25 11.06 -12.99
CA THR A 125 -24.07 11.71 -14.04
C THR A 125 -23.23 12.83 -14.66
N THR A 126 -22.96 12.69 -15.96
CA THR A 126 -22.24 13.69 -16.75
C THR A 126 -23.18 14.30 -17.76
N MET A 127 -23.18 15.63 -17.87
CA MET A 127 -23.92 16.30 -18.93
C MET A 127 -23.16 16.14 -20.26
N MET A 128 -23.76 15.49 -21.24
CA MET A 128 -23.19 15.31 -22.57
C MET A 128 -23.91 16.19 -23.58
N PRO A 129 -23.16 16.76 -24.56
CA PRO A 129 -23.81 17.45 -25.68
C PRO A 129 -24.61 16.46 -26.52
N GLY A 130 -25.86 16.78 -26.76
CA GLY A 130 -26.75 15.98 -27.61
C GLY A 130 -26.24 15.91 -29.05
N PRO A 131 -26.51 14.82 -29.78
CA PRO A 131 -26.20 14.73 -31.20
C PRO A 131 -26.94 15.82 -31.97
N MET A 132 -26.17 16.61 -32.74
CA MET A 132 -26.75 17.52 -33.73
C MET A 132 -27.34 16.69 -34.87
N TRP A 133 -28.64 16.50 -34.89
CA TRP A 133 -29.34 15.78 -35.94
C TRP A 133 -29.53 16.70 -37.15
N GLY A 134 -28.70 16.49 -38.19
CA GLY A 134 -28.83 17.07 -39.53
C GLY A 134 -28.54 18.58 -39.64
N PRO A 135 -28.54 19.12 -40.89
CA PRO A 135 -28.19 20.51 -41.16
C PRO A 135 -29.15 21.57 -40.59
N TRP A 136 -30.31 21.15 -40.08
CA TRP A 136 -31.33 22.02 -39.49
C TRP A 136 -31.40 21.97 -37.97
N GLY A 137 -30.67 21.04 -37.32
CA GLY A 137 -30.71 20.83 -35.84
C GLY A 137 -30.25 22.05 -35.03
N GLY A 138 -29.36 22.87 -35.54
CA GLY A 138 -28.92 24.10 -34.92
C GLY A 138 -29.91 25.27 -35.00
N PHE A 139 -30.94 25.17 -35.87
CA PHE A 139 -31.90 26.25 -36.08
C PHE A 139 -33.12 26.18 -35.14
N TYR A 140 -33.55 24.99 -34.77
CA TYR A 140 -34.75 24.76 -33.96
C TYR A 140 -34.46 24.18 -32.56
N GLY A 141 -33.25 23.67 -32.26
CA GLY A 141 -32.86 23.18 -30.98
C GLY A 141 -31.48 23.71 -30.65
N GLY A 142 -31.37 24.52 -29.63
CA GLY A 142 -30.07 24.88 -29.10
C GLY A 142 -29.25 23.64 -28.67
N PRO A 143 -27.97 23.75 -28.33
CA PRO A 143 -27.17 22.61 -27.87
C PRO A 143 -27.83 22.01 -26.64
N GLY A 144 -28.61 20.96 -26.87
CA GLY A 144 -29.26 20.23 -25.79
C GLY A 144 -28.20 19.43 -25.04
N TRP A 145 -28.07 19.72 -23.78
CA TRP A 145 -27.30 18.89 -22.87
C TRP A 145 -28.24 17.85 -22.27
N TYR A 146 -27.87 16.58 -22.31
CA TYR A 146 -28.63 15.53 -21.65
C TYR A 146 -27.79 14.84 -20.58
N PRO A 147 -28.38 14.44 -19.44
CA PRO A 147 -27.67 13.68 -18.44
C PRO A 147 -27.37 12.26 -18.96
N ALA A 148 -26.09 11.92 -19.06
CA ALA A 148 -25.64 10.57 -19.26
C ALA A 148 -25.24 10.00 -17.90
N THR A 149 -25.92 8.93 -17.48
CA THR A 149 -25.61 8.24 -16.22
C THR A 149 -24.72 7.07 -16.51
N ASP A 150 -23.53 7.07 -15.90
CA ASP A 150 -22.60 5.95 -15.91
C ASP A 150 -22.63 5.25 -14.55
N VAL A 151 -22.72 3.92 -14.55
CA VAL A 151 -22.77 3.09 -13.36
C VAL A 151 -21.53 2.21 -13.37
N THR A 152 -20.60 2.52 -12.51
CA THR A 152 -19.35 1.76 -12.37
C THR A 152 -19.37 0.96 -11.07
N GLN A 153 -19.04 -0.34 -11.15
CA GLN A 153 -18.83 -1.19 -9.99
C GLN A 153 -17.34 -1.41 -9.78
N TYR A 154 -16.91 -1.38 -8.52
CA TYR A 154 -15.54 -1.65 -8.14
C TYR A 154 -15.48 -2.35 -6.78
N ASP A 155 -14.46 -3.21 -6.61
CA ASP A 155 -14.23 -3.91 -5.36
C ASP A 155 -13.29 -3.11 -4.45
N VAL A 156 -13.54 -3.20 -3.14
CA VAL A 156 -12.69 -2.62 -2.09
C VAL A 156 -12.33 -3.70 -1.09
N ALA A 157 -11.05 -4.06 -1.05
CA ALA A 157 -10.52 -4.93 -0.01
C ALA A 157 -10.10 -4.10 1.20
N THR A 158 -10.68 -4.39 2.37
CA THR A 158 -10.32 -3.76 3.64
C THR A 158 -9.40 -4.70 4.42
N VAL A 159 -8.21 -4.22 4.76
CA VAL A 159 -7.16 -4.96 5.47
C VAL A 159 -6.83 -4.27 6.78
N GLU A 160 -6.78 -5.04 7.85
CA GLU A 160 -6.30 -4.62 9.16
C GLU A 160 -4.85 -5.08 9.35
N SER A 161 -4.01 -4.20 9.89
CA SER A 161 -2.61 -4.47 10.20
C SER A 161 -2.32 -4.02 11.62
N ASN A 162 -1.80 -4.93 12.44
CA ASN A 162 -1.50 -4.71 13.84
C ASN A 162 -0.05 -5.12 14.12
N LEU A 163 0.75 -4.22 14.68
CA LEU A 163 2.13 -4.45 15.08
C LEU A 163 2.22 -4.52 16.61
N TYR A 164 2.66 -5.65 17.13
CA TYR A 164 2.82 -5.88 18.56
C TYR A 164 4.30 -5.98 18.92
N ASP A 165 4.70 -5.37 20.02
CA ASP A 165 5.98 -5.61 20.65
C ASP A 165 5.99 -6.98 21.34
N VAL A 166 6.98 -7.81 21.04
CA VAL A 166 7.03 -9.20 21.52
C VAL A 166 7.33 -9.26 23.02
N LYS A 167 8.18 -8.36 23.51
CA LYS A 167 8.62 -8.35 24.91
C LYS A 167 7.51 -7.94 25.87
N THR A 168 6.76 -6.89 25.51
CA THR A 168 5.70 -6.32 26.34
C THR A 168 4.31 -6.85 25.97
N LYS A 169 4.19 -7.53 24.82
CA LYS A 169 2.92 -8.00 24.23
C LYS A 169 1.93 -6.85 23.95
N ARG A 170 2.40 -5.62 23.90
CA ARG A 170 1.55 -4.45 23.65
C ARG A 170 1.39 -4.17 22.16
N LEU A 171 0.21 -3.76 21.77
CA LEU A 171 -0.02 -3.16 20.47
C LEU A 171 0.72 -1.82 20.41
N ILE A 172 1.62 -1.65 19.44
CA ILE A 172 2.42 -0.43 19.28
C ILE A 172 2.02 0.38 18.04
N TRP A 173 1.40 -0.27 17.07
CA TRP A 173 0.85 0.39 15.90
C TRP A 173 -0.28 -0.45 15.30
N ALA A 174 -1.31 0.22 14.79
CA ALA A 174 -2.43 -0.41 14.11
C ALA A 174 -2.92 0.46 12.95
N ALA A 175 -3.38 -0.16 11.88
CA ALA A 175 -4.03 0.55 10.80
C ALA A 175 -5.06 -0.32 10.08
N THR A 176 -6.02 0.36 9.47
CA THR A 176 -6.92 -0.20 8.48
C THR A 176 -6.67 0.49 7.15
N THR A 177 -6.56 -0.30 6.08
CA THR A 177 -6.36 0.19 4.72
C THR A 177 -7.46 -0.32 3.80
N ASP A 178 -7.78 0.47 2.78
CA ASP A 178 -8.66 0.06 1.68
C ASP A 178 -7.83 0.00 0.39
N THR A 179 -7.97 -1.10 -0.36
CA THR A 179 -7.38 -1.28 -1.70
C THR A 179 -8.50 -1.37 -2.72
N ILE A 180 -8.48 -0.49 -3.72
CA ILE A 180 -9.50 -0.41 -4.77
C ILE A 180 -9.11 -1.36 -5.90
N ASN A 181 -10.09 -2.16 -6.37
CA ASN A 181 -9.95 -3.15 -7.44
C ASN A 181 -8.73 -4.08 -7.24
N PRO A 182 -8.64 -4.77 -6.09
CA PRO A 182 -7.53 -5.68 -5.84
C PRO A 182 -7.53 -6.80 -6.89
N SER A 183 -6.40 -7.01 -7.57
CA SER A 183 -6.30 -8.03 -8.61
C SER A 183 -5.91 -9.39 -8.03
N ASN A 184 -4.81 -9.45 -7.31
CA ASN A 184 -4.34 -10.63 -6.57
C ASN A 184 -3.25 -10.22 -5.56
N VAL A 185 -2.98 -11.10 -4.59
CA VAL A 185 -2.03 -10.85 -3.51
C VAL A 185 -0.62 -10.55 -4.04
N ALA A 186 -0.14 -11.29 -5.02
CA ALA A 186 1.22 -11.11 -5.54
C ALA A 186 1.45 -9.71 -6.17
N LYS A 187 0.39 -9.12 -6.74
CA LYS A 187 0.45 -7.78 -7.34
C LYS A 187 0.28 -6.67 -6.30
N GLU A 188 -0.62 -6.86 -5.33
CA GLU A 188 -0.98 -5.81 -4.37
C GLU A 188 -0.02 -5.76 -3.16
N ALA A 189 0.47 -6.91 -2.69
CA ALA A 189 1.32 -7.00 -1.50
C ALA A 189 2.60 -6.15 -1.55
N PRO A 190 3.31 -5.99 -2.69
CA PRO A 190 4.49 -5.13 -2.74
C PRO A 190 4.19 -3.66 -2.41
N ASN A 191 3.14 -3.09 -3.00
CA ASN A 191 2.74 -1.69 -2.78
C ASN A 191 2.22 -1.50 -1.37
N PHE A 192 1.44 -2.46 -0.87
CA PHE A 192 0.96 -2.47 0.50
C PHE A 192 2.11 -2.51 1.51
N ALA A 193 3.11 -3.37 1.29
CA ALA A 193 4.29 -3.43 2.15
C ALA A 193 5.08 -2.11 2.16
N ASP A 194 5.29 -1.50 0.98
CA ASP A 194 5.98 -0.21 0.87
C ASP A 194 5.23 0.89 1.64
N LEU A 195 3.89 0.89 1.58
CA LEU A 195 3.04 1.83 2.31
C LEU A 195 3.21 1.69 3.84
N LEU A 196 3.20 0.45 4.37
CA LEU A 196 3.40 0.20 5.79
C LEU A 196 4.83 0.53 6.24
N ILE A 197 5.83 0.14 5.45
CA ILE A 197 7.24 0.44 5.75
C ILE A 197 7.48 1.95 5.81
N ALA A 198 6.86 2.73 4.94
CA ALA A 198 6.94 4.19 5.00
C ALA A 198 6.39 4.74 6.32
N GLN A 199 5.26 4.19 6.81
CA GLN A 199 4.70 4.55 8.10
C GLN A 199 5.61 4.14 9.28
N PHE A 200 6.18 2.95 9.25
CA PHE A 200 7.09 2.48 10.29
C PHE A 200 8.35 3.35 10.36
N ARG A 201 8.87 3.80 9.23
CA ARG A 201 9.98 4.76 9.18
C ARG A 201 9.59 6.13 9.74
N ALA A 202 8.42 6.64 9.38
CA ALA A 202 7.92 7.92 9.86
C ALA A 202 7.71 7.93 11.40
N ARG A 203 7.50 6.75 12.00
CA ARG A 203 7.36 6.56 13.46
C ARG A 203 8.66 6.15 14.15
N GLY A 204 9.79 6.07 13.44
CA GLY A 204 11.07 5.65 13.99
C GLY A 204 11.15 4.16 14.37
N LEU A 205 10.18 3.35 13.91
CA LEU A 205 10.17 1.90 14.14
C LEU A 205 11.14 1.16 13.22
N PHE A 206 11.37 1.69 12.02
CA PHE A 206 12.32 1.15 11.03
C PHE A 206 13.45 2.16 10.77
N PRO A 207 14.63 1.68 10.32
CA PRO A 207 15.72 2.57 9.97
C PRO A 207 15.32 3.52 8.83
N PRO A 208 15.88 4.73 8.77
CA PRO A 208 15.64 5.66 7.67
C PRO A 208 16.02 5.01 6.33
N ALA A 209 15.40 5.48 5.25
CA ALA A 209 15.79 5.04 3.93
C ALA A 209 17.28 5.37 3.69
N ALA A 210 18.05 4.41 3.15
CA ALA A 210 19.40 4.69 2.75
C ALA A 210 19.40 5.86 1.74
N ALA A 211 20.24 6.87 1.98
CA ALA A 211 20.39 7.96 1.02
C ALA A 211 20.80 7.36 -0.34
N ALA A 212 20.05 7.68 -1.38
CA ALA A 212 20.40 7.29 -2.74
C ALA A 212 21.78 7.90 -3.06
N LYS A 213 22.76 7.04 -3.30
CA LYS A 213 24.12 7.44 -3.76
C LYS A 213 24.09 7.81 -5.23
#